data_6b0500ded7864606b4ccf7fcc00ea945
#
_entry.id   6b0500ded7864606b4ccf7fcc00ea945
#
_cell.length_a   1.000
_cell.length_b   1.000
_cell.length_c   1.000
_cell.angle_alpha   90.00
_cell.angle_beta   90.00
_cell.angle_gamma   90.00
#
_symmetry.space_group_name_H-M   'P 1'
#
loop_
_entity.id
_entity.type
_entity.pdbx_description
1 polymer ?
#
loop_
_entity_poly.entity_id
_entity_poly.type
_entity_poly.pdbx_seq_one_letter_code
_entity_poly.pdbx_strand_id
1 'polypeptide(L)'
;HLRKRVLSHFQSALGHRKEMKLSLQVKRIEWIETAGELGALLLESRLIKTQLPQMNIKLRRTKELCAWTLHEDRQGFLRPELITAKDMQAGQQTHLYGLFSSKRAATTAMASIAKKSLLCEGLLGLEKLSPGAPCFGFQVKVCAGACVGKESPLKHNLKLTTALTRLRISLWPYKGPVGIKEGEEIHVVDQWCYLGSAKDDAQLDDILHQGRGEFEMDTYQLLKKSMAHLSSDALVQLTRRPAENETLDTIA
;
A
#
# COMPACT_ATOMS: atom_id res chain seq x y z
N HIS A 1 12.80 11.26 -20.16
CA HIS A 1 13.85 11.41 -21.18
C HIS A 1 14.83 10.23 -21.13
N LEU A 2 14.50 9.15 -21.84
CA LEU A 2 15.20 7.86 -21.83
C LEU A 2 16.71 8.00 -22.11
N ARG A 3 17.09 8.71 -23.18
CA ARG A 3 18.49 8.93 -23.53
C ARG A 3 19.31 9.55 -22.38
N LYS A 4 18.76 10.58 -21.71
CA LYS A 4 19.43 11.20 -20.56
C LYS A 4 19.59 10.21 -19.41
N ARG A 5 18.57 9.38 -19.15
CA ARG A 5 18.58 8.38 -18.09
C ARG A 5 19.64 7.31 -18.34
N VAL A 6 19.69 6.78 -19.56
CA VAL A 6 20.69 5.78 -19.95
C VAL A 6 22.10 6.37 -19.84
N LEU A 7 22.34 7.54 -20.41
CA LEU A 7 23.66 8.20 -20.34
C LEU A 7 24.09 8.50 -18.92
N SER A 8 23.16 8.88 -18.03
CA SER A 8 23.49 9.16 -16.62
C SER A 8 24.03 7.93 -15.88
N HIS A 9 23.56 6.71 -16.20
CA HIS A 9 24.11 5.49 -15.61
C HIS A 9 25.57 5.26 -16.02
N PHE A 10 25.90 5.47 -17.29
CA PHE A 10 27.27 5.33 -17.77
C PHE A 10 28.20 6.44 -17.24
N GLN A 11 27.71 7.67 -17.13
CA GLN A 11 28.47 8.78 -16.53
C GLN A 11 28.69 8.56 -15.02
N SER A 12 27.69 8.09 -14.29
CA SER A 12 27.79 7.77 -12.86
C SER A 12 28.74 6.60 -12.58
N ALA A 13 29.01 5.76 -13.58
CA ALA A 13 29.96 4.65 -13.47
C ALA A 13 31.38 5.11 -13.13
N LEU A 14 31.77 6.32 -13.50
CA LEU A 14 33.08 6.89 -13.20
C LEU A 14 33.28 7.19 -11.70
N GLY A 15 32.19 7.41 -10.94
CA GLY A 15 32.23 7.75 -9.51
C GLY A 15 31.68 6.68 -8.56
N HIS A 16 30.93 5.70 -9.07
CA HIS A 16 30.23 4.71 -8.24
C HIS A 16 30.50 3.27 -8.64
N ARG A 17 31.15 2.51 -7.77
CA ARG A 17 31.54 1.11 -8.00
C ARG A 17 30.38 0.18 -8.45
N LYS A 18 29.16 0.44 -7.99
CA LYS A 18 27.96 -0.34 -8.39
C LYS A 18 27.54 -0.03 -9.83
N GLU A 19 27.52 1.25 -10.19
CA GLU A 19 27.20 1.71 -11.55
C GLU A 19 28.26 1.25 -12.56
N MET A 20 29.54 1.28 -12.17
CA MET A 20 30.62 0.74 -12.99
C MET A 20 30.45 -0.76 -13.27
N LYS A 21 30.12 -1.56 -12.24
CA LYS A 21 29.85 -3.00 -12.43
C LYS A 21 28.67 -3.24 -13.37
N LEU A 22 27.60 -2.44 -13.23
CA LEU A 22 26.44 -2.53 -14.12
C LEU A 22 26.85 -2.19 -15.56
N SER A 23 27.50 -1.05 -15.77
CA SER A 23 27.90 -0.57 -17.10
C SER A 23 28.80 -1.56 -17.85
N LEU A 24 29.71 -2.24 -17.13
CA LEU A 24 30.58 -3.29 -17.72
C LEU A 24 29.81 -4.56 -18.11
N GLN A 25 28.66 -4.82 -17.55
CA GLN A 25 27.83 -6.00 -17.84
C GLN A 25 26.77 -5.75 -18.91
N VAL A 26 26.47 -4.48 -19.24
CA VAL A 26 25.46 -4.13 -20.24
C VAL A 26 25.93 -4.57 -21.62
N LYS A 27 25.16 -5.46 -22.25
CA LYS A 27 25.38 -5.92 -23.63
C LYS A 27 24.33 -5.38 -24.59
N ARG A 28 23.12 -5.10 -24.10
CA ARG A 28 21.98 -4.63 -24.88
C ARG A 28 21.14 -3.69 -24.06
N ILE A 29 20.54 -2.71 -24.71
CA ILE A 29 19.59 -1.77 -24.13
C ILE A 29 18.29 -1.93 -24.90
N GLU A 30 17.21 -2.17 -24.16
CA GLU A 30 15.85 -2.24 -24.69
C GLU A 30 15.01 -1.17 -24.03
N TRP A 31 13.99 -0.70 -24.73
CA TRP A 31 13.04 0.28 -24.20
C TRP A 31 11.64 -0.03 -24.68
N ILE A 32 10.66 0.42 -23.90
CA ILE A 32 9.23 0.36 -24.23
C ILE A 32 8.71 1.78 -24.12
N GLU A 33 8.04 2.25 -25.16
CA GLU A 33 7.36 3.54 -25.13
C GLU A 33 6.01 3.39 -24.42
N THR A 34 5.68 4.39 -23.59
CA THR A 34 4.41 4.48 -22.85
C THR A 34 3.75 5.80 -23.18
N ALA A 35 2.43 5.90 -22.98
CA ALA A 35 1.68 7.09 -23.27
C ALA A 35 2.11 8.29 -22.39
N GLY A 36 2.63 8.02 -21.17
CA GLY A 36 3.11 9.07 -20.28
C GLY A 36 3.88 8.55 -19.07
N GLU A 37 3.97 9.40 -18.04
CA GLU A 37 4.79 9.12 -16.85
C GLU A 37 4.16 8.05 -15.97
N LEU A 38 2.83 8.06 -15.82
CA LEU A 38 2.12 7.08 -14.99
C LEU A 38 2.28 5.68 -15.58
N GLY A 39 2.03 5.52 -16.89
CA GLY A 39 2.23 4.25 -17.59
C GLY A 39 3.66 3.74 -17.48
N ALA A 40 4.65 4.64 -17.61
CA ALA A 40 6.06 4.28 -17.45
C ALA A 40 6.37 3.73 -16.05
N LEU A 41 5.89 4.37 -15.00
CA LEU A 41 6.13 3.96 -13.61
C LEU A 41 5.40 2.66 -13.26
N LEU A 42 4.17 2.47 -13.73
CA LEU A 42 3.40 1.24 -13.57
C LEU A 42 4.08 0.07 -14.29
N LEU A 43 4.53 0.29 -15.52
CA LEU A 43 5.23 -0.71 -16.31
C LEU A 43 6.59 -1.07 -15.69
N GLU A 44 7.36 -0.07 -15.20
CA GLU A 44 8.62 -0.29 -14.49
C GLU A 44 8.41 -1.18 -13.27
N SER A 45 7.40 -0.86 -12.43
CA SER A 45 7.06 -1.65 -11.25
C SER A 45 6.74 -3.10 -11.63
N ARG A 46 5.91 -3.31 -12.65
CA ARG A 46 5.55 -4.64 -13.15
C ARG A 46 6.75 -5.42 -13.68
N LEU A 47 7.59 -4.80 -14.51
CA LEU A 47 8.78 -5.45 -15.09
C LEU A 47 9.80 -5.84 -14.02
N ILE A 48 10.01 -5.00 -13.01
CA ILE A 48 10.92 -5.33 -11.90
C ILE A 48 10.43 -6.55 -11.13
N LYS A 49 9.13 -6.71 -10.93
CA LYS A 49 8.53 -7.83 -10.19
C LYS A 49 8.52 -9.12 -10.99
N THR A 50 8.28 -9.04 -12.29
CA THR A 50 8.25 -10.22 -13.16
C THR A 50 9.64 -10.70 -13.55
N GLN A 51 10.56 -9.78 -13.84
CA GLN A 51 11.92 -10.11 -14.31
C GLN A 51 12.95 -10.23 -13.20
N LEU A 52 12.63 -9.73 -11.98
CA LEU A 52 13.49 -9.74 -10.79
C LEU A 52 14.93 -9.28 -11.06
N PRO A 53 15.16 -8.12 -11.68
CA PRO A 53 16.49 -7.67 -12.07
C PRO A 53 17.41 -7.49 -10.86
N GLN A 54 18.67 -7.91 -10.98
CA GLN A 54 19.60 -7.98 -9.82
C GLN A 54 19.84 -6.64 -9.11
N MET A 55 19.78 -5.53 -9.85
CA MET A 55 20.12 -4.20 -9.31
C MET A 55 18.92 -3.46 -8.69
N ASN A 56 17.68 -3.83 -8.99
CA ASN A 56 16.47 -3.18 -8.46
C ASN A 56 15.94 -3.87 -7.20
N ILE A 57 16.79 -4.00 -6.18
CA ILE A 57 16.53 -4.77 -4.96
C ILE A 57 15.29 -4.25 -4.19
N LYS A 58 15.01 -2.97 -4.21
CA LYS A 58 13.92 -2.36 -3.43
C LYS A 58 12.53 -2.82 -3.89
N LEU A 59 12.29 -2.89 -5.20
CA LEU A 59 11.00 -3.27 -5.77
C LEU A 59 10.85 -4.79 -6.00
N ARG A 60 11.94 -5.57 -5.86
CA ARG A 60 11.91 -7.04 -6.05
C ARG A 60 11.21 -7.80 -4.94
N ARG A 61 11.17 -7.25 -3.75
CA ARG A 61 10.63 -7.97 -2.58
C ARG A 61 9.14 -7.65 -2.47
N THR A 62 8.30 -8.58 -2.85
CA THR A 62 6.92 -8.65 -2.37
C THR A 62 7.00 -8.98 -0.88
N LYS A 63 7.07 -7.95 -0.05
CA LYS A 63 7.04 -8.13 1.39
C LYS A 63 5.60 -8.36 1.79
N GLU A 64 5.37 -9.28 2.70
CA GLU A 64 4.09 -9.46 3.32
C GLU A 64 3.71 -8.15 4.03
N LEU A 65 2.91 -7.34 3.33
CA LEU A 65 2.47 -6.04 3.86
C LEU A 65 1.56 -6.27 5.04
N CYS A 66 1.70 -5.41 6.04
CA CYS A 66 0.79 -5.40 7.18
C CYS A 66 0.38 -3.97 7.54
N ALA A 67 -0.80 -3.85 8.14
CA ALA A 67 -1.35 -2.60 8.63
C ALA A 67 -2.00 -2.82 10.00
N TRP A 68 -2.17 -1.73 10.75
CA TRP A 68 -2.93 -1.75 11.97
C TRP A 68 -4.42 -1.50 11.69
N THR A 69 -5.29 -2.29 12.30
CA THR A 69 -6.70 -2.00 12.51
C THR A 69 -6.95 -1.74 14.00
N LEU A 70 -8.07 -1.12 14.34
CA LEU A 70 -8.45 -0.85 15.71
C LEU A 70 -9.79 -1.54 16.01
N HIS A 71 -9.86 -2.23 17.14
CA HIS A 71 -11.09 -2.78 17.69
C HIS A 71 -11.26 -2.30 19.14
N GLU A 72 -12.48 -2.16 19.59
CA GLU A 72 -12.80 -1.76 20.96
C GLU A 72 -12.87 -3.00 21.86
N ASP A 73 -12.17 -2.96 22.99
CA ASP A 73 -12.25 -4.01 24.00
C ASP A 73 -13.45 -3.80 24.95
N ARG A 74 -13.70 -4.77 25.82
CA ARG A 74 -14.82 -4.73 26.78
C ARG A 74 -14.75 -3.56 27.78
N GLN A 75 -13.60 -2.92 27.93
CA GLN A 75 -13.39 -1.78 28.81
C GLN A 75 -13.49 -0.44 28.05
N GLY A 76 -13.79 -0.47 26.75
CA GLY A 76 -13.92 0.70 25.90
C GLY A 76 -12.59 1.23 25.36
N PHE A 77 -11.47 0.51 25.51
CA PHE A 77 -10.20 0.90 24.92
C PHE A 77 -10.05 0.38 23.49
N LEU A 78 -9.58 1.25 22.59
CA LEU A 78 -9.18 0.85 21.25
C LEU A 78 -7.85 0.08 21.30
N ARG A 79 -7.89 -1.15 20.81
CA ARG A 79 -6.74 -2.06 20.72
C ARG A 79 -6.29 -2.18 19.27
N PRO A 80 -5.01 -1.93 18.97
CA PRO A 80 -4.48 -2.18 17.64
C PRO A 80 -4.28 -3.67 17.41
N GLU A 81 -4.74 -4.13 16.25
CA GLU A 81 -4.50 -5.47 15.74
C GLU A 81 -3.76 -5.38 14.41
N LEU A 82 -2.77 -6.25 14.20
CA LEU A 82 -1.98 -6.26 12.98
C LEU A 82 -2.57 -7.25 11.99
N ILE A 83 -2.98 -6.75 10.84
CA ILE A 83 -3.51 -7.56 9.73
C ILE A 83 -2.55 -7.60 8.56
N THR A 84 -2.63 -8.67 7.76
CA THR A 84 -1.79 -8.86 6.56
C THR A 84 -2.49 -8.33 5.31
N ALA A 85 -1.72 -8.16 4.20
CA ALA A 85 -2.28 -7.72 2.92
C ALA A 85 -3.41 -8.63 2.40
N LYS A 86 -3.36 -9.93 2.72
CA LYS A 86 -4.40 -10.89 2.34
C LYS A 86 -5.73 -10.55 3.02
N ASP A 87 -5.67 -10.18 4.29
CA ASP A 87 -6.86 -9.81 5.08
C ASP A 87 -7.39 -8.43 4.65
N MET A 88 -6.50 -7.53 4.17
CA MET A 88 -6.90 -6.22 3.65
C MET A 88 -7.77 -6.31 2.38
N GLN A 89 -7.56 -7.32 1.54
CA GLN A 89 -8.33 -7.54 0.30
C GLN A 89 -9.77 -8.01 0.55
N ALA A 90 -10.07 -8.51 1.74
CA ALA A 90 -11.40 -8.99 2.08
C ALA A 90 -12.48 -7.88 2.23
N GLY A 91 -12.10 -6.61 2.03
CA GLY A 91 -13.05 -5.51 1.76
C GLY A 91 -13.94 -5.04 2.91
N GLN A 92 -13.73 -5.51 4.14
CA GLN A 92 -14.62 -5.20 5.27
C GLN A 92 -14.05 -4.25 6.33
N GLN A 93 -12.80 -3.82 6.23
CA GLN A 93 -12.19 -3.01 7.28
C GLN A 93 -12.13 -1.53 6.89
N THR A 94 -12.90 -0.72 7.60
CA THR A 94 -13.10 0.70 7.31
C THR A 94 -11.94 1.60 7.73
N HIS A 95 -11.05 1.15 8.62
CA HIS A 95 -9.98 1.99 9.18
C HIS A 95 -8.66 1.23 9.30
N LEU A 96 -7.78 1.43 8.33
CA LEU A 96 -6.43 0.88 8.30
C LEU A 96 -5.39 1.97 8.51
N TYR A 97 -4.35 1.66 9.29
CA TYR A 97 -3.30 2.60 9.63
C TYR A 97 -1.92 2.03 9.33
N GLY A 98 -1.18 2.75 8.48
CA GLY A 98 0.16 2.43 8.07
C GLY A 98 0.25 1.22 7.13
N LEU A 99 1.20 1.27 6.22
CA LEU A 99 1.61 0.13 5.40
C LEU A 99 3.06 -0.19 5.74
N PHE A 100 3.26 -1.33 6.37
CA PHE A 100 4.56 -1.73 6.87
C PHE A 100 5.04 -2.97 6.13
N SER A 101 6.34 -3.01 5.86
CA SER A 101 6.99 -4.11 5.16
C SER A 101 7.28 -5.33 6.05
N SER A 102 6.91 -5.30 7.33
CA SER A 102 7.05 -6.39 8.28
C SER A 102 6.36 -6.07 9.61
N LYS A 103 5.98 -7.09 10.36
CA LYS A 103 5.46 -6.97 11.74
C LYS A 103 6.42 -6.17 12.63
N ARG A 104 7.74 -6.40 12.52
CA ARG A 104 8.74 -5.66 13.28
C ARG A 104 8.72 -4.17 12.97
N ALA A 105 8.61 -3.79 11.69
CA ALA A 105 8.52 -2.37 11.30
C ALA A 105 7.25 -1.72 11.84
N ALA A 106 6.11 -2.42 11.78
CA ALA A 106 4.84 -1.96 12.33
C ALA A 106 4.92 -1.75 13.86
N THR A 107 5.45 -2.73 14.58
CA THR A 107 5.63 -2.66 16.04
C THR A 107 6.57 -1.52 16.45
N THR A 108 7.70 -1.35 15.75
CA THR A 108 8.64 -0.25 16.03
C THR A 108 7.99 1.12 15.79
N ALA A 109 7.21 1.27 14.72
CA ALA A 109 6.48 2.50 14.45
C ALA A 109 5.43 2.80 15.54
N MET A 110 4.65 1.78 15.97
CA MET A 110 3.66 1.92 17.03
C MET A 110 4.32 2.28 18.37
N ALA A 111 5.45 1.68 18.73
CA ALA A 111 6.20 2.03 19.94
C ALA A 111 6.69 3.48 19.92
N SER A 112 7.15 3.96 18.76
CA SER A 112 7.52 5.37 18.60
C SER A 112 6.34 6.32 18.79
N ILE A 113 5.16 5.95 18.28
CA ILE A 113 3.91 6.71 18.45
C ILE A 113 3.49 6.69 19.92
N ALA A 114 3.56 5.53 20.58
CA ALA A 114 3.19 5.38 21.99
C ALA A 114 3.98 6.35 22.87
N LYS A 115 5.29 6.40 22.71
CA LYS A 115 6.19 7.30 23.46
C LYS A 115 5.88 8.79 23.22
N LYS A 116 5.68 9.18 21.96
CA LYS A 116 5.39 10.58 21.60
C LYS A 116 4.03 11.07 22.11
N SER A 117 3.06 10.19 22.22
CA SER A 117 1.68 10.52 22.57
C SER A 117 1.31 10.11 23.98
N LEU A 118 2.26 9.66 24.81
CA LEU A 118 2.05 9.17 26.17
C LEU A 118 0.95 8.10 26.24
N LEU A 119 0.93 7.17 25.26
CA LEU A 119 0.01 6.06 25.18
C LEU A 119 0.51 4.86 26.00
N CYS A 120 -0.39 4.01 26.42
CA CYS A 120 -0.06 2.81 27.17
C CYS A 120 0.43 1.69 26.26
N GLU A 121 1.71 1.31 26.31
CA GLU A 121 2.28 0.24 25.50
C GLU A 121 1.60 -1.11 25.77
N GLY A 122 1.16 -1.36 26.99
CA GLY A 122 0.40 -2.57 27.33
C GLY A 122 -0.98 -2.63 26.68
N LEU A 123 -1.72 -1.50 26.63
CA LEU A 123 -2.99 -1.43 25.89
C LEU A 123 -2.79 -1.54 24.38
N LEU A 124 -1.63 -1.13 23.86
CA LEU A 124 -1.28 -1.28 22.45
C LEU A 124 -0.74 -2.67 22.10
N GLY A 125 -0.66 -3.61 23.06
CA GLY A 125 -0.14 -4.96 22.81
C GLY A 125 1.39 -5.03 22.59
N LEU A 126 2.11 -3.96 22.91
CA LEU A 126 3.57 -3.88 22.77
C LEU A 126 4.28 -4.45 24.01
N GLU A 127 3.61 -4.48 25.14
CA GLU A 127 4.06 -5.04 26.40
C GLU A 127 3.00 -5.98 26.97
N LYS A 128 3.43 -7.11 27.55
CA LYS A 128 2.52 -8.01 28.26
C LYS A 128 2.21 -7.43 29.64
N LEU A 129 0.93 -7.14 29.90
CA LEU A 129 0.46 -6.67 31.19
C LEU A 129 -0.04 -7.84 32.04
N SER A 130 0.37 -7.87 33.31
CA SER A 130 -0.33 -8.66 34.32
C SER A 130 -1.60 -7.92 34.78
N PRO A 131 -2.69 -8.61 35.10
CA PRO A 131 -3.91 -7.97 35.57
C PRO A 131 -3.65 -7.02 36.73
N GLY A 132 -4.07 -5.75 36.60
CA GLY A 132 -3.90 -4.72 37.61
C GLY A 132 -2.52 -4.13 37.80
N ALA A 133 -1.51 -4.62 37.06
CA ALA A 133 -0.15 -4.09 37.13
C ALA A 133 0.06 -2.89 36.19
N PRO A 134 0.82 -1.88 36.62
CA PRO A 134 1.18 -0.77 35.75
C PRO A 134 2.16 -1.23 34.67
N CYS A 135 2.02 -0.69 33.45
CA CYS A 135 3.00 -0.89 32.37
C CYS A 135 4.33 -0.22 32.72
N PHE A 136 5.41 -0.66 32.08
CA PHE A 136 6.71 -0.06 32.26
C PHE A 136 6.71 1.44 31.96
N GLY A 137 6.02 1.85 30.90
CA GLY A 137 5.88 3.26 30.52
C GLY A 137 5.25 4.13 31.60
N PHE A 138 4.34 3.58 32.42
CA PHE A 138 3.77 4.31 33.56
C PHE A 138 4.80 4.50 34.68
N GLN A 139 5.62 3.50 34.95
CA GLN A 139 6.68 3.58 35.98
C GLN A 139 7.72 4.66 35.65
N VAL A 140 8.08 4.79 34.36
CA VAL A 140 9.05 5.78 33.88
C VAL A 140 8.41 7.08 33.37
N LYS A 141 7.12 7.32 33.66
CA LYS A 141 6.37 8.55 33.36
C LYS A 141 6.22 8.88 31.87
N VAL A 142 6.26 7.87 30.98
CA VAL A 142 5.98 8.02 29.55
C VAL A 142 4.62 7.43 29.14
N CYS A 143 3.78 7.05 30.10
CA CYS A 143 2.40 6.64 29.93
C CYS A 143 1.51 7.42 30.91
N ALA A 144 0.32 7.84 30.47
CA ALA A 144 -0.62 8.60 31.27
C ALA A 144 -1.43 7.74 32.27
N GLY A 145 -1.18 6.40 32.32
CA GLY A 145 -1.76 5.51 33.32
C GLY A 145 -3.12 4.91 32.92
N ALA A 146 -3.41 4.78 31.65
CA ALA A 146 -4.64 4.14 31.17
C ALA A 146 -4.76 2.69 31.70
N CYS A 147 -3.68 1.93 31.80
CA CYS A 147 -3.64 0.57 32.33
C CYS A 147 -3.97 0.47 33.83
N VAL A 148 -3.87 1.55 34.58
CA VAL A 148 -4.17 1.62 36.03
C VAL A 148 -5.34 2.54 36.34
N GLY A 149 -6.16 2.86 35.35
CA GLY A 149 -7.41 3.64 35.54
C GLY A 149 -7.19 5.16 35.75
N LYS A 150 -5.98 5.68 35.61
CA LYS A 150 -5.70 7.14 35.74
C LYS A 150 -6.07 7.93 34.50
N GLU A 151 -6.19 7.28 33.35
CA GLU A 151 -6.64 7.88 32.10
C GLU A 151 -7.87 7.12 31.60
N SER A 152 -8.93 7.85 31.24
CA SER A 152 -10.16 7.26 30.71
C SER A 152 -9.97 6.67 29.31
N PRO A 153 -10.76 5.65 28.93
CA PRO A 153 -10.76 5.09 27.57
C PRO A 153 -10.93 6.16 26.49
N LEU A 154 -11.89 7.07 26.66
CA LEU A 154 -12.15 8.16 25.72
C LEU A 154 -10.90 9.01 25.45
N LYS A 155 -10.19 9.40 26.50
CA LYS A 155 -8.97 10.23 26.37
C LYS A 155 -7.82 9.47 25.70
N HIS A 156 -7.61 8.20 26.10
CA HIS A 156 -6.60 7.33 25.49
C HIS A 156 -6.91 7.10 24.01
N ASN A 157 -8.15 6.76 23.67
CA ASN A 157 -8.61 6.51 22.31
C ASN A 157 -8.46 7.73 21.41
N LEU A 158 -8.81 8.93 21.91
CA LEU A 158 -8.62 10.19 21.19
C LEU A 158 -7.15 10.44 20.87
N LYS A 159 -6.25 10.23 21.83
CA LYS A 159 -4.80 10.37 21.59
C LYS A 159 -4.31 9.36 20.56
N LEU A 160 -4.76 8.10 20.65
CA LEU A 160 -4.36 7.06 19.71
C LEU A 160 -4.84 7.36 18.29
N THR A 161 -6.10 7.67 18.10
CA THR A 161 -6.67 7.98 16.79
C THR A 161 -6.04 9.24 16.18
N THR A 162 -5.81 10.27 16.99
CA THR A 162 -5.12 11.50 16.55
C THR A 162 -3.69 11.19 16.10
N ALA A 163 -2.95 10.39 16.87
CA ALA A 163 -1.58 10.03 16.52
C ALA A 163 -1.49 9.17 15.25
N LEU A 164 -2.50 8.34 14.99
CA LEU A 164 -2.58 7.48 13.82
C LEU A 164 -3.14 8.17 12.57
N THR A 165 -3.72 9.38 12.68
CA THR A 165 -4.37 10.08 11.55
C THR A 165 -3.46 10.20 10.33
N ARG A 166 -2.17 10.51 10.53
CA ARG A 166 -1.19 10.63 9.43
C ARG A 166 -0.85 9.30 8.74
N LEU A 167 -1.13 8.19 9.40
CA LEU A 167 -0.90 6.84 8.89
C LEU A 167 -2.14 6.24 8.25
N ARG A 168 -3.28 6.92 8.30
CA ARG A 168 -4.53 6.41 7.76
C ARG A 168 -4.38 6.09 6.28
N ILE A 169 -4.71 4.84 5.93
CA ILE A 169 -4.74 4.40 4.53
C ILE A 169 -6.00 5.00 3.90
N SER A 170 -5.83 5.60 2.74
CA SER A 170 -6.97 6.14 1.99
C SER A 170 -7.81 4.99 1.49
N LEU A 171 -9.09 5.01 1.82
CA LEU A 171 -10.05 4.08 1.22
C LEU A 171 -10.15 4.34 -0.27
N TRP A 172 -10.53 3.31 -1.04
CA TRP A 172 -10.84 3.47 -2.45
C TRP A 172 -12.10 4.33 -2.58
N PRO A 173 -12.04 5.49 -3.25
CA PRO A 173 -13.14 6.44 -3.24
C PRO A 173 -14.25 6.12 -4.26
N TYR A 174 -14.08 5.07 -5.06
CA TYR A 174 -15.00 4.72 -6.16
C TYR A 174 -15.74 3.41 -5.86
N LYS A 175 -16.91 3.23 -6.49
CA LYS A 175 -17.74 2.03 -6.31
C LYS A 175 -17.19 0.78 -7.02
N GLY A 176 -16.21 0.94 -7.91
CA GLY A 176 -15.63 -0.15 -8.70
C GLY A 176 -14.36 0.31 -9.41
N PRO A 177 -13.97 -0.36 -10.49
CA PRO A 177 -12.78 -0.03 -11.24
C PRO A 177 -12.88 1.35 -11.89
N VAL A 178 -11.73 2.01 -12.02
CA VAL A 178 -11.58 3.31 -12.67
C VAL A 178 -10.50 3.23 -13.71
N GLY A 179 -10.73 3.82 -14.86
CA GLY A 179 -9.74 4.06 -15.90
C GLY A 179 -9.08 5.42 -15.70
N ILE A 180 -7.77 5.45 -15.71
CA ILE A 180 -6.97 6.69 -15.74
C ILE A 180 -6.48 6.88 -17.16
N LYS A 181 -6.95 7.93 -17.83
CA LYS A 181 -6.54 8.27 -19.20
C LYS A 181 -5.17 8.92 -19.20
N GLU A 182 -4.26 8.41 -20.00
CA GLU A 182 -2.95 8.99 -20.27
C GLU A 182 -2.65 8.85 -21.76
N GLY A 183 -2.79 9.94 -22.53
CA GLY A 183 -2.72 9.89 -23.99
C GLY A 183 -3.80 8.97 -24.58
N GLU A 184 -3.38 7.97 -25.33
CA GLU A 184 -4.26 6.96 -25.95
C GLU A 184 -4.41 5.69 -25.09
N GLU A 185 -3.82 5.65 -23.90
CA GLU A 185 -3.91 4.50 -23.00
C GLU A 185 -4.85 4.80 -21.83
N ILE A 186 -5.53 3.74 -21.36
CA ILE A 186 -6.34 3.74 -20.15
C ILE A 186 -5.71 2.77 -19.16
N HIS A 187 -5.24 3.28 -18.02
CA HIS A 187 -4.72 2.47 -16.93
C HIS A 187 -5.85 2.08 -16.00
N VAL A 188 -6.16 0.79 -15.92
CA VAL A 188 -7.27 0.26 -15.12
C VAL A 188 -6.82 0.00 -13.70
N VAL A 189 -7.53 0.58 -12.75
CA VAL A 189 -7.25 0.49 -11.31
C VAL A 189 -8.53 0.13 -10.55
N ASP A 190 -8.46 -0.81 -9.63
CA ASP A 190 -9.56 -1.15 -8.72
C ASP A 190 -9.01 -1.42 -7.32
N GLN A 191 -9.62 -0.82 -6.28
CA GLN A 191 -9.19 -0.97 -4.88
C GLN A 191 -7.69 -0.70 -4.66
N TRP A 192 -7.16 0.33 -5.32
CA TRP A 192 -5.74 0.67 -5.35
C TRP A 192 -4.83 -0.38 -5.99
N CYS A 193 -5.39 -1.40 -6.65
CA CYS A 193 -4.65 -2.39 -7.41
C CYS A 193 -4.61 -1.99 -8.88
N TYR A 194 -3.45 -2.01 -9.49
CA TYR A 194 -3.30 -1.83 -10.93
C TYR A 194 -3.60 -3.15 -11.64
N LEU A 195 -4.59 -3.13 -12.54
CA LEU A 195 -5.03 -4.31 -13.28
C LEU A 195 -4.34 -4.45 -14.64
N GLY A 196 -4.07 -3.33 -15.30
CA GLY A 196 -3.44 -3.31 -16.62
C GLY A 196 -3.65 -2.00 -17.34
N SER A 197 -3.07 -1.86 -18.55
CA SER A 197 -3.31 -0.74 -19.46
C SER A 197 -3.93 -1.25 -20.75
N ALA A 198 -4.92 -0.54 -21.24
CA ALA A 198 -5.64 -0.83 -22.48
C ALA A 198 -5.49 0.33 -23.47
N LYS A 199 -5.38 0.01 -24.76
CA LYS A 199 -5.41 0.96 -25.88
C LYS A 199 -6.71 0.91 -26.66
N ASP A 200 -7.50 -0.12 -26.45
CA ASP A 200 -8.79 -0.35 -27.10
C ASP A 200 -9.77 -1.02 -26.13
N ASP A 201 -11.03 -1.07 -26.54
CA ASP A 201 -12.12 -1.62 -25.74
C ASP A 201 -11.99 -3.14 -25.51
N ALA A 202 -11.38 -3.88 -26.44
CA ALA A 202 -11.18 -5.32 -26.30
C ALA A 202 -10.19 -5.62 -25.18
N GLN A 203 -9.04 -4.92 -25.16
CA GLN A 203 -8.06 -5.03 -24.08
C GLN A 203 -8.64 -4.59 -22.75
N LEU A 204 -9.49 -3.54 -22.75
CA LEU A 204 -10.15 -3.06 -21.54
C LEU A 204 -11.08 -4.12 -20.97
N ASP A 205 -11.91 -4.75 -21.81
CA ASP A 205 -12.80 -5.85 -21.40
C ASP A 205 -11.99 -7.04 -20.85
N ASP A 206 -10.92 -7.45 -21.52
CA ASP A 206 -10.02 -8.52 -21.04
C ASP A 206 -9.46 -8.23 -19.64
N ILE A 207 -8.99 -7.00 -19.40
CA ILE A 207 -8.44 -6.59 -18.09
C ILE A 207 -9.53 -6.64 -17.01
N LEU A 208 -10.74 -6.19 -17.32
CA LEU A 208 -11.87 -6.20 -16.37
C LEU A 208 -12.33 -7.61 -16.01
N HIS A 209 -12.17 -8.59 -16.93
CA HIS A 209 -12.50 -9.99 -16.70
C HIS A 209 -11.43 -10.76 -15.91
N GLN A 210 -10.15 -10.34 -15.93
CA GLN A 210 -9.05 -11.03 -15.24
C GLN A 210 -9.14 -11.02 -13.70
N GLY A 211 -10.12 -10.33 -13.14
CA GLY A 211 -10.36 -10.32 -11.71
C GLY A 211 -9.62 -9.19 -10.97
N ARG A 212 -9.40 -9.39 -9.66
CA ARG A 212 -8.71 -8.39 -8.81
C ARG A 212 -7.22 -8.59 -8.87
N GLY A 213 -6.47 -7.49 -9.03
CA GLY A 213 -5.02 -7.49 -8.90
C GLY A 213 -4.56 -7.65 -7.45
N GLU A 214 -3.29 -7.93 -7.26
CA GLU A 214 -2.68 -7.92 -5.93
C GLU A 214 -2.46 -6.49 -5.44
N PHE A 215 -2.74 -6.26 -4.14
CA PHE A 215 -2.45 -4.99 -3.51
C PHE A 215 -0.96 -4.85 -3.23
N GLU A 216 -0.35 -3.81 -3.78
CA GLU A 216 1.08 -3.54 -3.67
C GLU A 216 1.33 -2.12 -3.13
N MET A 217 2.25 -1.99 -2.15
CA MET A 217 2.55 -0.71 -1.52
C MET A 217 3.05 0.35 -2.51
N ASP A 218 3.96 -0.05 -3.39
CA ASP A 218 4.59 0.88 -4.34
C ASP A 218 3.55 1.39 -5.33
N THR A 219 2.69 0.50 -5.83
CA THR A 219 1.56 0.81 -6.71
C THR A 219 0.55 1.71 -6.01
N TYR A 220 0.17 1.39 -4.76
CA TYR A 220 -0.72 2.25 -3.95
C TYR A 220 -0.17 3.67 -3.78
N GLN A 221 1.10 3.80 -3.39
CA GLN A 221 1.72 5.12 -3.21
C GLN A 221 1.78 5.92 -4.50
N LEU A 222 2.14 5.24 -5.61
CA LEU A 222 2.17 5.84 -6.93
C LEU A 222 0.79 6.34 -7.35
N LEU A 223 -0.22 5.47 -7.29
CA LEU A 223 -1.60 5.79 -7.67
C LEU A 223 -2.18 6.89 -6.79
N LYS A 224 -1.98 6.82 -5.47
CA LYS A 224 -2.44 7.85 -4.54
C LYS A 224 -1.86 9.23 -4.89
N LYS A 225 -0.56 9.28 -5.19
CA LYS A 225 0.10 10.53 -5.60
C LYS A 225 -0.41 11.02 -6.94
N SER A 226 -0.49 10.16 -7.95
CA SER A 226 -0.94 10.52 -9.29
C SER A 226 -2.39 10.98 -9.28
N MET A 227 -3.29 10.22 -8.68
CA MET A 227 -4.73 10.53 -8.65
C MET A 227 -5.06 11.81 -7.87
N ALA A 228 -4.22 12.21 -6.91
CA ALA A 228 -4.41 13.48 -6.19
C ALA A 228 -4.22 14.73 -7.08
N HIS A 229 -3.57 14.59 -8.23
CA HIS A 229 -3.25 15.67 -9.15
C HIS A 229 -3.96 15.56 -10.50
N LEU A 230 -4.78 14.52 -10.70
CA LEU A 230 -5.53 14.32 -11.95
C LEU A 230 -6.76 15.24 -11.99
N SER A 231 -7.07 15.75 -13.19
CA SER A 231 -8.36 16.37 -13.47
C SER A 231 -9.47 15.31 -13.51
N SER A 232 -10.71 15.73 -13.26
CA SER A 232 -11.88 14.85 -13.33
C SER A 232 -12.03 14.19 -14.71
N ASP A 233 -11.62 14.86 -15.78
CA ASP A 233 -11.74 14.35 -17.16
C ASP A 233 -10.76 13.23 -17.48
N ALA A 234 -9.68 13.11 -16.69
CA ALA A 234 -8.71 12.03 -16.82
C ALA A 234 -9.19 10.72 -16.16
N LEU A 235 -10.30 10.76 -15.41
CA LEU A 235 -10.85 9.60 -14.69
C LEU A 235 -12.14 9.15 -15.34
N VAL A 236 -12.24 7.86 -15.66
CA VAL A 236 -13.43 7.21 -16.22
C VAL A 236 -13.89 6.12 -15.29
N GLN A 237 -15.14 6.18 -14.83
CA GLN A 237 -15.73 5.09 -14.07
C GLN A 237 -15.97 3.90 -15.03
N LEU A 238 -15.43 2.75 -14.67
CA LEU A 238 -15.59 1.53 -15.42
C LEU A 238 -16.60 0.61 -14.72
N THR A 239 -17.27 -0.22 -15.50
CA THR A 239 -18.22 -1.21 -14.98
C THR A 239 -17.73 -2.59 -15.37
N ARG A 240 -17.60 -3.51 -14.43
CA ARG A 240 -17.39 -4.92 -14.75
C ARG A 240 -18.69 -5.47 -15.33
N ARG A 241 -18.66 -5.99 -16.54
CA ARG A 241 -19.78 -6.79 -17.05
C ARG A 241 -19.88 -8.04 -16.19
N PRO A 242 -21.08 -8.44 -15.72
CA PRO A 242 -21.26 -9.75 -15.10
C PRO A 242 -20.80 -10.81 -16.09
N ALA A 243 -20.08 -11.83 -15.61
CA ALA A 243 -19.77 -13.00 -16.43
C ALA A 243 -21.11 -13.51 -16.97
N GLU A 244 -21.21 -13.63 -18.28
CA GLU A 244 -22.37 -14.32 -18.91
C GLU A 244 -22.34 -15.74 -18.35
N ASN A 245 -23.29 -16.05 -17.46
CA ASN A 245 -23.56 -17.40 -17.05
C ASN A 245 -23.90 -18.16 -18.33
N GLU A 246 -23.05 -19.11 -18.70
CA GLU A 246 -23.47 -20.17 -19.62
C GLU A 246 -24.76 -20.72 -19.05
N THR A 247 -25.89 -20.32 -19.68
CA THR A 247 -27.14 -21.01 -19.54
C THR A 247 -26.92 -22.40 -20.12
N LEU A 248 -26.64 -23.34 -19.21
CA LEU A 248 -26.79 -24.75 -19.52
C LEU A 248 -28.24 -24.94 -19.93
N ASP A 249 -28.47 -24.96 -21.24
CA ASP A 249 -29.66 -25.53 -21.83
C ASP A 249 -29.75 -26.99 -21.37
N THR A 250 -30.49 -27.19 -20.31
CA THR A 250 -31.01 -28.52 -19.98
C THR A 250 -32.16 -28.78 -20.96
N ILE A 251 -31.82 -29.40 -22.07
CA ILE A 251 -32.84 -30.03 -22.93
C ILE A 251 -33.12 -31.38 -22.32
N ALA A 252 -34.42 -31.57 -22.06
CA ALA A 252 -35.17 -32.72 -21.59
C ALA A 252 -34.68 -34.11 -22.01
#